data_ba119bd6240c3a5bd34d3bf61c65c036
#
_entry.id   ba119bd6240c3a5bd34d3bf61c65c036
#
_cell.length_a   1.000
_cell.length_b   1.000
_cell.length_c   1.000
_cell.angle_alpha   90.00
_cell.angle_beta   90.00
_cell.angle_gamma   90.00
#
_symmetry.space_group_name_H-M   'P 1'
#
loop_
_entity.id
_entity.type
_entity.pdbx_description
1 polymer ?
#
loop_
_entity_poly.entity_id
_entity_poly.type
_entity_poly.pdbx_seq_one_letter_code
_entity_poly.pdbx_strand_id
1 'polypeptide(L)'
;MLIQGLQKLTLLDYPGKVACTVFTAGCNFRCPFCHNAPLVIDTHRNPEISLKEIYQFLEKRKGILDGVCVSGGEPLIQHGIEIFLENLKRMGYAVKLDTNGSFPDKLKKIVEEGLVDYVAMDVKNSRENYGRTIGIEGYDTRNVEKSVGYLLNDAVDYEFRTTVVREFHQRSDFEAIGRWIKGAKRYYLQQFQDSGDLIRPGLHAYNDNIMRQALDVVKAYVPSAELRGI
;
A
#
# COMPACT_ATOMS: atom_id res chain seq x y z
N MET A 1 13.13 14.08 1.66
CA MET A 1 12.35 12.91 1.20
C MET A 1 13.20 12.15 0.19
N LEU A 2 13.38 10.86 0.36
CA LEU A 2 14.20 10.02 -0.53
C LEU A 2 13.31 9.29 -1.54
N ILE A 3 13.45 9.63 -2.83
CA ILE A 3 12.74 8.96 -3.94
C ILE A 3 13.76 8.14 -4.72
N GLN A 4 13.43 6.87 -4.99
CA GLN A 4 14.32 5.94 -5.69
C GLN A 4 13.64 5.20 -6.85
N GLY A 5 12.41 5.57 -7.18
CA GLY A 5 11.72 5.00 -8.33
C GLY A 5 10.66 5.93 -8.91
N LEU A 6 10.51 5.85 -10.22
CA LEU A 6 9.46 6.54 -10.97
C LEU A 6 8.96 5.62 -12.10
N GLN A 7 7.75 5.10 -11.93
CA GLN A 7 7.01 4.49 -13.03
C GLN A 7 6.24 5.58 -13.76
N LYS A 8 6.70 5.90 -14.96
CA LYS A 8 6.23 7.08 -15.71
C LYS A 8 4.79 7.00 -16.18
N LEU A 9 4.22 5.79 -16.26
CA LEU A 9 2.85 5.54 -16.68
C LEU A 9 2.33 4.26 -16.02
N THR A 10 1.14 4.33 -15.44
CA THR A 10 0.40 3.19 -14.93
C THR A 10 -1.10 3.37 -15.18
N LEU A 11 -1.78 2.27 -15.48
CA LEU A 11 -3.25 2.18 -15.58
C LEU A 11 -3.82 1.32 -14.45
N LEU A 12 -2.96 0.77 -13.57
CA LEU A 12 -3.33 -0.20 -12.53
C LEU A 12 -3.23 0.38 -11.13
N ASP A 13 -2.23 1.24 -10.88
CA ASP A 13 -1.93 1.68 -9.51
C ASP A 13 -2.92 2.72 -8.97
N TYR A 14 -3.62 3.44 -9.86
CA TYR A 14 -4.65 4.38 -9.44
C TYR A 14 -5.99 4.03 -10.13
N PRO A 15 -7.01 3.53 -9.39
CA PRO A 15 -8.28 3.13 -9.99
C PRO A 15 -8.94 4.26 -10.80
N GLY A 16 -9.23 3.98 -12.08
CA GLY A 16 -9.94 4.88 -12.97
C GLY A 16 -9.14 6.11 -13.45
N LYS A 17 -7.81 6.12 -13.27
CA LYS A 17 -6.96 7.24 -13.69
C LYS A 17 -5.74 6.76 -14.46
N VAL A 18 -5.34 7.54 -15.44
CA VAL A 18 -4.00 7.46 -16.05
C VAL A 18 -3.03 8.14 -15.11
N ALA A 19 -2.10 7.40 -14.51
CA ALA A 19 -1.25 7.92 -13.46
C ALA A 19 0.23 7.57 -13.67
N CYS A 20 1.10 8.15 -12.86
CA CYS A 20 2.45 7.66 -12.61
C CYS A 20 2.59 7.24 -11.16
N THR A 21 3.61 6.41 -10.85
CA THR A 21 3.90 6.01 -9.47
C THR A 21 5.28 6.49 -9.07
N VAL A 22 5.35 7.23 -7.97
CA VAL A 22 6.57 7.68 -7.32
C VAL A 22 6.85 6.77 -6.13
N PHE A 23 8.05 6.16 -6.11
CA PHE A 23 8.45 5.23 -5.06
C PHE A 23 9.44 5.89 -4.11
N THR A 24 9.03 6.01 -2.84
CA THR A 24 9.90 6.45 -1.74
C THR A 24 10.71 5.29 -1.19
N ALA A 25 11.90 5.57 -0.68
CA ALA A 25 12.78 4.59 -0.07
C ALA A 25 12.64 4.55 1.46
N GLY A 26 12.96 3.39 2.04
CA GLY A 26 12.81 3.14 3.46
C GLY A 26 11.41 2.68 3.86
N CYS A 27 11.37 1.82 4.84
CA CYS A 27 10.15 1.32 5.45
C CYS A 27 10.42 0.95 6.91
N ASN A 28 9.43 1.09 7.75
CA ASN A 28 9.50 0.63 9.14
C ASN A 28 9.15 -0.86 9.30
N PHE A 29 8.66 -1.52 8.23
CA PHE A 29 8.44 -2.97 8.19
C PHE A 29 9.55 -3.71 7.45
N ARG A 30 9.65 -5.01 7.66
CA ARG A 30 10.61 -5.93 7.03
C ARG A 30 9.90 -7.19 6.52
N CYS A 31 8.75 -6.97 5.84
CA CYS A 31 7.94 -8.07 5.29
C CYS A 31 8.79 -9.02 4.45
N PRO A 32 8.88 -10.31 4.77
CA PRO A 32 9.73 -11.26 4.03
C PRO A 32 9.44 -11.32 2.53
N PHE A 33 8.18 -11.05 2.16
CA PHE A 33 7.68 -11.05 0.76
C PHE A 33 7.64 -9.66 0.12
N CYS A 34 8.44 -8.71 0.60
CA CYS A 34 8.43 -7.35 0.06
C CYS A 34 8.89 -7.32 -1.39
N HIS A 35 8.00 -6.90 -2.30
CA HIS A 35 8.32 -6.74 -3.74
C HIS A 35 9.26 -5.56 -4.00
N ASN A 36 9.32 -4.61 -3.08
CA ASN A 36 10.18 -3.44 -3.14
C ASN A 36 11.39 -3.59 -2.19
N ALA A 37 11.90 -4.81 -1.99
CA ALA A 37 12.99 -5.06 -1.05
C ALA A 37 14.20 -4.15 -1.26
N PRO A 38 14.68 -3.85 -2.49
CA PRO A 38 15.78 -2.92 -2.70
C PRO A 38 15.52 -1.51 -2.15
N LEU A 39 14.27 -1.06 -2.14
CA LEU A 39 13.89 0.25 -1.56
C LEU A 39 13.84 0.23 -0.03
N VAL A 40 13.83 -0.96 0.59
CA VAL A 40 13.63 -1.14 2.03
C VAL A 40 14.92 -1.49 2.77
N ILE A 41 15.72 -2.42 2.22
CA ILE A 41 16.89 -2.97 2.91
C ILE A 41 18.21 -2.38 2.43
N ASP A 42 18.26 -1.81 1.24
CA ASP A 42 19.51 -1.31 0.65
C ASP A 42 19.31 0.03 -0.08
N THR A 43 18.82 0.99 0.67
CA THR A 43 18.50 2.33 0.15
C THR A 43 19.72 3.10 -0.38
N HIS A 44 20.94 2.61 -0.12
CA HIS A 44 22.18 3.27 -0.58
C HIS A 44 22.61 2.84 -2.00
N ARG A 45 22.08 1.72 -2.51
CA ARG A 45 22.45 1.21 -3.85
C ARG A 45 21.67 1.82 -4.97
N ASN A 46 20.45 2.25 -4.71
CA ASN A 46 19.61 2.81 -5.76
C ASN A 46 19.88 4.31 -5.91
N PRO A 47 19.97 4.83 -7.14
CA PRO A 47 20.14 6.26 -7.36
C PRO A 47 18.93 7.02 -6.83
N GLU A 48 19.19 8.16 -6.22
CA GLU A 48 18.13 9.09 -5.81
C GLU A 48 17.62 9.87 -7.02
N ILE A 49 16.30 10.00 -7.11
CA ILE A 49 15.64 10.89 -8.07
C ILE A 49 15.29 12.16 -7.32
N SER A 50 15.82 13.30 -7.77
CA SER A 50 15.58 14.58 -7.10
C SER A 50 14.12 15.02 -7.26
N LEU A 51 13.61 15.75 -6.26
CA LEU A 51 12.28 16.38 -6.35
C LEU A 51 12.15 17.27 -7.59
N LYS A 52 13.24 17.94 -7.99
CA LYS A 52 13.28 18.77 -9.18
C LYS A 52 12.98 17.94 -10.45
N GLU A 53 13.59 16.77 -10.57
CA GLU A 53 13.34 15.87 -11.72
C GLU A 53 11.90 15.36 -11.73
N ILE A 54 11.34 14.99 -10.57
CA ILE A 54 9.94 14.58 -10.46
C ILE A 54 9.00 15.71 -10.90
N TYR A 55 9.19 16.92 -10.37
CA TYR A 55 8.33 18.06 -10.76
C TYR A 55 8.48 18.44 -12.23
N GLN A 56 9.69 18.40 -12.79
CA GLN A 56 9.91 18.64 -14.23
C GLN A 56 9.24 17.57 -15.11
N PHE A 57 9.26 16.31 -14.67
CA PHE A 57 8.54 15.24 -15.36
C PHE A 57 7.04 15.49 -15.32
N LEU A 58 6.49 15.77 -14.14
CA LEU A 58 5.06 16.02 -13.96
C LEU A 58 4.59 17.23 -14.76
N GLU A 59 5.36 18.33 -14.78
CA GLU A 59 5.02 19.53 -15.55
C GLU A 59 4.86 19.23 -17.05
N LYS A 60 5.74 18.36 -17.60
CA LYS A 60 5.66 17.92 -19.01
C LYS A 60 4.50 16.93 -19.26
N ARG A 61 3.85 16.43 -18.25
CA ARG A 61 2.76 15.44 -18.33
C ARG A 61 1.39 16.01 -17.96
N LYS A 62 1.28 17.32 -17.72
CA LYS A 62 -0.01 17.98 -17.50
C LYS A 62 -0.94 17.76 -18.69
N GLY A 63 -2.18 17.39 -18.40
CA GLY A 63 -3.19 17.05 -19.41
C GLY A 63 -3.04 15.66 -20.05
N ILE A 64 -2.01 14.88 -19.64
CA ILE A 64 -1.82 13.47 -20.05
C ILE A 64 -2.06 12.55 -18.86
N LEU A 65 -1.47 12.87 -17.72
CA LEU A 65 -1.68 12.13 -16.47
C LEU A 65 -2.78 12.81 -15.65
N ASP A 66 -3.70 11.99 -15.13
CA ASP A 66 -4.76 12.43 -14.22
C ASP A 66 -4.28 12.48 -12.78
N GLY A 67 -3.33 11.61 -12.42
CA GLY A 67 -2.92 11.44 -11.02
C GLY A 67 -1.51 10.94 -10.80
N VAL A 68 -1.12 10.99 -9.53
CA VAL A 68 0.15 10.46 -9.02
C VAL A 68 -0.13 9.51 -7.87
N CYS A 69 0.36 8.28 -7.98
CA CYS A 69 0.41 7.33 -6.88
C CYS A 69 1.73 7.53 -6.12
N VAL A 70 1.68 7.72 -4.82
CA VAL A 70 2.85 7.79 -3.93
C VAL A 70 2.94 6.50 -3.13
N SER A 71 3.99 5.72 -3.39
CA SER A 71 4.18 4.36 -2.91
C SER A 71 5.66 4.13 -2.53
N GLY A 72 6.12 2.89 -2.54
CA GLY A 72 7.54 2.53 -2.36
C GLY A 72 7.77 1.63 -1.16
N GLY A 73 8.57 2.08 -0.17
CA GLY A 73 8.62 1.50 1.17
C GLY A 73 7.39 1.91 1.97
N GLU A 74 7.55 2.82 2.93
CA GLU A 74 6.43 3.49 3.60
C GLU A 74 6.54 5.01 3.39
N PRO A 75 5.66 5.63 2.59
CA PRO A 75 5.73 7.07 2.33
C PRO A 75 5.60 7.93 3.58
N LEU A 76 4.83 7.50 4.57
CA LEU A 76 4.58 8.30 5.78
C LEU A 76 5.77 8.39 6.75
N ILE A 77 6.85 7.63 6.53
CA ILE A 77 8.11 7.86 7.29
C ILE A 77 8.90 9.05 6.75
N GLN A 78 8.62 9.50 5.52
CA GLN A 78 9.41 10.53 4.88
C GLN A 78 9.23 11.89 5.54
N HIS A 79 10.33 12.58 5.80
CA HIS A 79 10.28 14.00 6.14
C HIS A 79 9.85 14.83 4.93
N GLY A 80 8.90 15.73 5.11
CA GLY A 80 8.39 16.62 4.08
C GLY A 80 7.44 15.94 3.08
N ILE A 81 6.87 14.79 3.43
CA ILE A 81 5.86 14.12 2.60
C ILE A 81 4.65 15.04 2.39
N GLU A 82 4.20 15.76 3.42
CA GLU A 82 3.07 16.67 3.36
C GLU A 82 3.29 17.77 2.30
N ILE A 83 4.49 18.37 2.29
CA ILE A 83 4.87 19.40 1.31
C ILE A 83 4.88 18.82 -0.12
N PHE A 84 5.34 17.59 -0.27
CA PHE A 84 5.35 16.92 -1.57
C PHE A 84 3.91 16.69 -2.07
N LEU A 85 3.03 16.14 -1.24
CA LEU A 85 1.63 15.90 -1.57
C LEU A 85 0.91 17.23 -1.90
N GLU A 86 1.13 18.28 -1.11
CA GLU A 86 0.58 19.61 -1.36
C GLU A 86 1.01 20.15 -2.73
N ASN A 87 2.29 20.01 -3.10
CA ASN A 87 2.77 20.42 -4.41
C ASN A 87 2.11 19.64 -5.56
N LEU A 88 1.89 18.32 -5.40
CA LEU A 88 1.15 17.53 -6.39
C LEU A 88 -0.28 18.06 -6.56
N LYS A 89 -0.96 18.38 -5.46
CA LYS A 89 -2.31 18.97 -5.48
C LYS A 89 -2.31 20.35 -6.16
N ARG A 90 -1.33 21.21 -5.85
CA ARG A 90 -1.18 22.53 -6.51
C ARG A 90 -0.90 22.42 -8.02
N MET A 91 -0.24 21.36 -8.44
CA MET A 91 -0.03 21.07 -9.86
C MET A 91 -1.29 20.56 -10.58
N GLY A 92 -2.37 20.28 -9.85
CA GLY A 92 -3.67 19.83 -10.37
C GLY A 92 -3.82 18.32 -10.48
N TYR A 93 -2.91 17.53 -9.90
CA TYR A 93 -3.00 16.08 -9.92
C TYR A 93 -3.92 15.54 -8.82
N ALA A 94 -4.66 14.48 -9.15
CA ALA A 94 -5.23 13.61 -8.13
C ALA A 94 -4.10 12.81 -7.46
N VAL A 95 -4.18 12.65 -6.14
CA VAL A 95 -3.11 11.99 -5.36
C VAL A 95 -3.64 10.73 -4.69
N LYS A 96 -2.98 9.59 -4.97
CA LYS A 96 -3.18 8.33 -4.25
C LYS A 96 -2.00 8.06 -3.36
N LEU A 97 -2.27 7.65 -2.13
CA LEU A 97 -1.27 7.17 -1.18
C LEU A 97 -1.40 5.67 -0.97
N ASP A 98 -0.29 4.95 -1.13
CA ASP A 98 -0.15 3.57 -0.64
C ASP A 98 0.55 3.61 0.72
N THR A 99 -0.01 2.94 1.74
CA THR A 99 0.55 2.93 3.09
C THR A 99 0.34 1.60 3.80
N ASN A 100 1.22 1.28 4.73
CA ASN A 100 1.09 0.14 5.63
C ASN A 100 0.22 0.46 6.88
N GLY A 101 -0.25 1.70 7.00
CA GLY A 101 -1.16 2.13 8.06
C GLY A 101 -0.54 2.30 9.45
N SER A 102 0.77 2.20 9.60
CA SER A 102 1.43 2.29 10.92
C SER A 102 1.57 3.71 11.47
N PHE A 103 1.19 4.74 10.71
CA PHE A 103 1.25 6.16 11.10
C PHE A 103 -0.14 6.81 11.08
N PRO A 104 -1.07 6.42 11.98
CA PRO A 104 -2.46 6.87 11.95
C PRO A 104 -2.64 8.38 12.05
N ASP A 105 -1.84 9.06 12.87
CA ASP A 105 -1.96 10.51 13.08
C ASP A 105 -1.53 11.29 11.83
N LYS A 106 -0.45 10.84 11.15
CA LYS A 106 -0.05 11.43 9.86
C LYS A 106 -1.07 11.14 8.77
N LEU A 107 -1.56 9.89 8.67
CA LEU A 107 -2.60 9.52 7.71
C LEU A 107 -3.83 10.41 7.89
N LYS A 108 -4.32 10.54 9.11
CA LYS A 108 -5.46 11.39 9.45
C LYS A 108 -5.21 12.83 9.01
N LYS A 109 -4.07 13.40 9.38
CA LYS A 109 -3.71 14.78 9.04
C LYS A 109 -3.75 15.04 7.54
N ILE A 110 -3.05 14.23 6.73
CA ILE A 110 -2.98 14.43 5.27
C ILE A 110 -4.33 14.27 4.58
N VAL A 111 -5.21 13.40 5.10
CA VAL A 111 -6.58 13.23 4.60
C VAL A 111 -7.43 14.45 4.96
N GLU A 112 -7.41 14.91 6.21
CA GLU A 112 -8.18 16.07 6.67
C GLU A 112 -7.74 17.38 6.00
N GLU A 113 -6.46 17.49 5.63
CA GLU A 113 -5.93 18.63 4.86
C GLU A 113 -6.19 18.52 3.34
N GLY A 114 -6.86 17.45 2.88
CA GLY A 114 -7.19 17.24 1.46
C GLY A 114 -5.98 17.01 0.55
N LEU A 115 -4.87 16.51 1.11
CA LEU A 115 -3.62 16.27 0.37
C LEU A 115 -3.64 14.97 -0.42
N VAL A 116 -4.59 14.07 -0.15
CA VAL A 116 -4.80 12.82 -0.88
C VAL A 116 -6.27 12.65 -1.22
N ASP A 117 -6.52 12.06 -2.39
CA ASP A 117 -7.87 11.79 -2.91
C ASP A 117 -8.23 10.29 -2.78
N TYR A 118 -7.24 9.44 -2.58
CA TYR A 118 -7.43 8.01 -2.47
C TYR A 118 -6.34 7.38 -1.59
N VAL A 119 -6.72 6.45 -0.72
CA VAL A 119 -5.78 5.70 0.12
C VAL A 119 -5.90 4.21 -0.16
N ALA A 120 -4.79 3.55 -0.52
CA ALA A 120 -4.70 2.11 -0.52
C ALA A 120 -3.87 1.67 0.69
N MET A 121 -4.53 1.04 1.65
CA MET A 121 -3.88 0.58 2.87
C MET A 121 -3.71 -0.92 2.89
N ASP A 122 -2.49 -1.36 3.15
CA ASP A 122 -2.18 -2.78 3.29
C ASP A 122 -2.50 -3.28 4.71
N VAL A 123 -3.43 -4.22 4.81
CA VAL A 123 -3.67 -5.05 6.00
C VAL A 123 -2.90 -6.35 5.81
N LYS A 124 -1.77 -6.47 6.50
CA LYS A 124 -0.78 -7.52 6.17
C LYS A 124 -1.20 -8.92 6.63
N ASN A 125 -1.91 -9.05 7.75
CA ASN A 125 -2.46 -10.30 8.27
C ASN A 125 -3.50 -10.04 9.38
N SER A 126 -3.99 -11.12 10.01
CA SER A 126 -4.69 -11.06 11.30
C SER A 126 -3.81 -10.37 12.36
N ARG A 127 -4.43 -9.82 13.41
CA ARG A 127 -3.67 -9.12 14.48
C ARG A 127 -2.67 -10.06 15.17
N GLU A 128 -3.07 -11.30 15.37
CA GLU A 128 -2.27 -12.33 16.03
C GLU A 128 -1.02 -12.68 15.22
N ASN A 129 -1.13 -12.74 13.89
CA ASN A 129 -0.05 -13.11 12.99
C ASN A 129 0.64 -11.90 12.32
N TYR A 130 0.24 -10.68 12.71
CA TYR A 130 0.72 -9.45 12.07
C TYR A 130 2.24 -9.32 12.15
N GLY A 131 2.81 -9.43 13.36
CA GLY A 131 4.24 -9.27 13.61
C GLY A 131 5.09 -10.25 12.81
N ARG A 132 4.71 -11.54 12.79
CA ARG A 132 5.37 -12.57 11.97
C ARG A 132 5.35 -12.21 10.48
N THR A 133 4.24 -11.67 10.01
CA THR A 133 4.03 -11.36 8.58
C THR A 133 4.83 -10.13 8.14
N ILE A 134 5.02 -9.15 9.01
CA ILE A 134 5.80 -7.95 8.72
C ILE A 134 7.27 -8.05 9.12
N GLY A 135 7.72 -9.21 9.65
CA GLY A 135 9.11 -9.44 10.08
C GLY A 135 9.50 -8.71 11.37
N ILE A 136 8.55 -8.42 12.28
CA ILE A 136 8.75 -7.77 13.58
C ILE A 136 7.97 -8.53 14.63
N GLU A 137 8.62 -9.44 15.35
CA GLU A 137 7.96 -10.20 16.41
C GLU A 137 7.42 -9.28 17.51
N GLY A 138 6.25 -9.62 18.06
CA GLY A 138 5.60 -8.85 19.12
C GLY A 138 5.11 -7.46 18.69
N TYR A 139 4.95 -7.22 17.40
CA TYR A 139 4.47 -5.93 16.89
C TYR A 139 3.10 -5.57 17.47
N ASP A 140 3.00 -4.36 18.00
CA ASP A 140 1.76 -3.80 18.50
C ASP A 140 0.92 -3.21 17.36
N THR A 141 -0.22 -3.83 17.09
CA THR A 141 -1.10 -3.46 15.96
C THR A 141 -1.94 -2.21 16.20
N ARG A 142 -1.95 -1.62 17.40
CA ARG A 142 -2.84 -0.50 17.77
C ARG A 142 -2.80 0.66 16.77
N ASN A 143 -1.65 0.98 16.22
CA ASN A 143 -1.55 2.05 15.22
C ASN A 143 -2.23 1.66 13.90
N VAL A 144 -2.03 0.44 13.43
CA VAL A 144 -2.69 -0.09 12.23
C VAL A 144 -4.21 -0.16 12.45
N GLU A 145 -4.64 -0.58 13.65
CA GLU A 145 -6.06 -0.61 14.01
C GLU A 145 -6.71 0.77 13.99
N LYS A 146 -6.01 1.80 14.47
CA LYS A 146 -6.48 3.20 14.38
C LYS A 146 -6.64 3.65 12.92
N SER A 147 -5.69 3.32 12.06
CA SER A 147 -5.76 3.65 10.62
C SER A 147 -6.91 2.93 9.94
N VAL A 148 -7.10 1.62 10.22
CA VAL A 148 -8.26 0.87 9.72
C VAL A 148 -9.56 1.51 10.18
N GLY A 149 -9.71 1.79 11.48
CA GLY A 149 -10.91 2.42 12.04
C GLY A 149 -11.19 3.80 11.43
N TYR A 150 -10.14 4.59 11.18
CA TYR A 150 -10.27 5.90 10.54
C TYR A 150 -10.80 5.80 9.09
N LEU A 151 -10.23 4.90 8.28
CA LEU A 151 -10.67 4.71 6.89
C LEU A 151 -12.07 4.10 6.79
N LEU A 152 -12.45 3.20 7.71
CA LEU A 152 -13.81 2.64 7.75
C LEU A 152 -14.91 3.69 7.98
N ASN A 153 -14.57 4.89 8.49
CA ASN A 153 -15.49 6.03 8.62
C ASN A 153 -15.62 6.88 7.35
N ASP A 154 -15.13 6.37 6.21
CA ASP A 154 -15.25 7.05 4.89
C ASP A 154 -14.65 8.46 4.82
N ALA A 155 -13.57 8.70 5.54
CA ALA A 155 -12.89 10.00 5.57
C ALA A 155 -12.30 10.41 4.20
N VAL A 156 -12.03 9.43 3.34
CA VAL A 156 -11.49 9.56 1.98
C VAL A 156 -11.90 8.32 1.17
N ASP A 157 -11.85 8.36 -0.14
CA ASP A 157 -11.94 7.13 -0.95
C ASP A 157 -10.77 6.20 -0.63
N TYR A 158 -11.06 4.91 -0.41
CA TYR A 158 -10.02 3.97 0.00
C TYR A 158 -10.26 2.54 -0.46
N GLU A 159 -9.21 1.74 -0.38
CA GLU A 159 -9.22 0.29 -0.44
C GLU A 159 -8.31 -0.31 0.62
N PHE A 160 -8.67 -1.49 1.14
CA PHE A 160 -7.73 -2.36 1.84
C PHE A 160 -7.17 -3.41 0.89
N ARG A 161 -5.93 -3.85 1.16
CA ARG A 161 -5.25 -4.90 0.38
C ARG A 161 -4.54 -5.87 1.29
N THR A 162 -4.51 -7.14 0.91
CA THR A 162 -3.65 -8.15 1.53
C THR A 162 -2.94 -8.95 0.45
N THR A 163 -1.60 -8.90 0.40
CA THR A 163 -0.82 -9.82 -0.40
C THR A 163 -0.80 -11.18 0.27
N VAL A 164 -1.38 -12.17 -0.38
CA VAL A 164 -1.59 -13.51 0.18
C VAL A 164 -0.40 -14.40 -0.12
N VAL A 165 0.30 -14.81 0.94
CA VAL A 165 1.50 -15.65 0.89
C VAL A 165 1.23 -16.95 1.65
N ARG A 166 1.53 -18.10 1.05
CA ARG A 166 1.22 -19.43 1.60
C ARG A 166 1.81 -19.67 2.99
N GLU A 167 3.01 -19.18 3.25
CA GLU A 167 3.73 -19.40 4.50
C GLU A 167 3.19 -18.53 5.66
N PHE A 168 2.40 -17.51 5.35
CA PHE A 168 1.91 -16.54 6.35
C PHE A 168 0.40 -16.57 6.55
N HIS A 169 -0.38 -16.96 5.54
CA HIS A 169 -1.83 -16.83 5.59
C HIS A 169 -2.51 -18.20 5.57
N GLN A 170 -3.42 -18.41 6.51
CA GLN A 170 -4.28 -19.57 6.60
C GLN A 170 -5.75 -19.14 6.59
N ARG A 171 -6.68 -20.09 6.49
CA ARG A 171 -8.11 -19.81 6.49
C ARG A 171 -8.56 -18.96 7.68
N SER A 172 -8.06 -19.27 8.89
CA SER A 172 -8.36 -18.51 10.11
C SER A 172 -7.94 -17.05 10.03
N ASP A 173 -6.85 -16.75 9.31
CA ASP A 173 -6.39 -15.38 9.12
C ASP A 173 -7.35 -14.58 8.25
N PHE A 174 -7.85 -15.18 7.16
CA PHE A 174 -8.85 -14.53 6.31
C PHE A 174 -10.15 -14.22 7.06
N GLU A 175 -10.58 -15.13 7.94
CA GLU A 175 -11.73 -14.88 8.82
C GLU A 175 -11.46 -13.73 9.81
N ALA A 176 -10.28 -13.69 10.40
CA ALA A 176 -9.90 -12.66 11.36
C ALA A 176 -9.74 -11.28 10.69
N ILE A 177 -9.09 -11.23 9.52
CA ILE A 177 -8.98 -10.00 8.71
C ILE A 177 -10.38 -9.53 8.30
N GLY A 178 -11.22 -10.42 7.75
CA GLY A 178 -12.58 -10.09 7.34
C GLY A 178 -13.41 -9.48 8.47
N ARG A 179 -13.34 -10.06 9.68
CA ARG A 179 -13.98 -9.49 10.88
C ARG A 179 -13.44 -8.11 11.25
N TRP A 180 -12.11 -7.93 11.15
CA TRP A 180 -11.45 -6.68 11.49
C TRP A 180 -11.85 -5.53 10.58
N ILE A 181 -11.90 -5.76 9.25
CA ILE A 181 -12.25 -4.76 8.25
C ILE A 181 -13.72 -4.81 7.82
N LYS A 182 -14.60 -5.42 8.64
CA LYS A 182 -16.02 -5.57 8.31
C LYS A 182 -16.64 -4.21 7.96
N GLY A 183 -17.35 -4.17 6.82
CA GLY A 183 -17.98 -2.95 6.32
C GLY A 183 -17.08 -2.13 5.38
N ALA A 184 -15.86 -2.57 5.11
CA ALA A 184 -15.00 -1.91 4.13
C ALA A 184 -15.66 -1.85 2.74
N LYS A 185 -15.53 -0.71 2.05
CA LYS A 185 -16.09 -0.50 0.71
C LYS A 185 -15.37 -1.31 -0.36
N ARG A 186 -14.05 -1.48 -0.22
CA ARG A 186 -13.21 -2.21 -1.18
C ARG A 186 -12.14 -2.98 -0.41
N TYR A 187 -11.98 -4.25 -0.75
CA TYR A 187 -10.91 -5.09 -0.23
C TYR A 187 -10.38 -6.02 -1.32
N TYR A 188 -9.06 -6.07 -1.46
CA TYR A 188 -8.41 -6.90 -2.46
C TYR A 188 -7.48 -7.91 -1.82
N LEU A 189 -7.72 -9.19 -2.11
CA LEU A 189 -6.75 -10.26 -1.89
C LEU A 189 -5.85 -10.33 -3.11
N GLN A 190 -4.58 -9.95 -2.96
CA GLN A 190 -3.59 -9.95 -4.03
C GLN A 190 -2.80 -11.24 -4.00
N GLN A 191 -2.77 -11.99 -5.12
CA GLN A 191 -1.94 -13.17 -5.21
C GLN A 191 -0.47 -12.76 -5.15
N PHE A 192 0.31 -13.42 -4.29
CA PHE A 192 1.74 -13.22 -4.21
C PHE A 192 2.42 -13.64 -5.52
N GLN A 193 3.37 -12.84 -5.97
CA GLN A 193 4.26 -13.17 -7.08
C GLN A 193 5.69 -12.96 -6.63
N ASP A 194 6.56 -13.93 -6.88
CA ASP A 194 7.99 -13.79 -6.61
C ASP A 194 8.62 -12.89 -7.68
N SER A 195 9.07 -11.71 -7.27
CA SER A 195 9.74 -10.74 -8.15
C SER A 195 11.23 -11.05 -8.35
N GLY A 196 11.78 -12.02 -7.64
CA GLY A 196 13.20 -12.30 -7.60
C GLY A 196 14.00 -11.46 -6.60
N ASP A 197 13.44 -10.35 -6.10
CA ASP A 197 14.10 -9.39 -5.20
C ASP A 197 13.42 -9.35 -3.82
N LEU A 198 13.09 -10.51 -3.27
CA LEU A 198 12.43 -10.58 -1.95
C LEU A 198 13.43 -10.41 -0.80
N ILE A 199 12.95 -9.94 0.36
CA ILE A 199 13.75 -9.92 1.60
C ILE A 199 14.11 -11.34 2.02
N ARG A 200 13.17 -12.30 1.87
CA ARG A 200 13.41 -13.73 2.15
C ARG A 200 12.98 -14.56 0.94
N PRO A 201 13.88 -15.35 0.34
CA PRO A 201 13.53 -16.25 -0.74
C PRO A 201 12.74 -17.48 -0.25
N GLY A 202 12.19 -18.26 -1.19
CA GLY A 202 11.49 -19.51 -0.92
C GLY A 202 10.09 -19.33 -0.37
N LEU A 203 9.41 -18.26 -0.74
CA LEU A 203 8.00 -18.01 -0.46
C LEU A 203 7.15 -18.37 -1.68
N HIS A 204 5.91 -18.80 -1.44
CA HIS A 204 5.05 -19.33 -2.48
C HIS A 204 3.67 -18.67 -2.52
N ALA A 205 3.13 -18.57 -3.73
CA ALA A 205 1.74 -18.24 -3.93
C ALA A 205 0.83 -19.42 -3.59
N TYR A 206 -0.41 -19.13 -3.24
CA TYR A 206 -1.46 -20.13 -3.35
C TYR A 206 -1.91 -20.26 -4.80
N ASN A 207 -2.47 -21.42 -5.15
CA ASN A 207 -3.14 -21.58 -6.43
C ASN A 207 -4.50 -20.86 -6.45
N ASP A 208 -5.06 -20.67 -7.63
CA ASP A 208 -6.32 -19.93 -7.83
C ASP A 208 -7.49 -20.51 -7.04
N ASN A 209 -7.56 -21.84 -6.89
CA ASN A 209 -8.65 -22.46 -6.13
C ASN A 209 -8.61 -22.06 -4.65
N ILE A 210 -7.43 -22.07 -4.04
CA ILE A 210 -7.27 -21.63 -2.64
C ILE A 210 -7.52 -20.12 -2.51
N MET A 211 -7.08 -19.31 -3.48
CA MET A 211 -7.38 -17.87 -3.50
C MET A 211 -8.90 -17.60 -3.57
N ARG A 212 -9.64 -18.37 -4.37
CA ARG A 212 -11.11 -18.28 -4.43
C ARG A 212 -11.78 -18.69 -3.12
N GLN A 213 -11.30 -19.75 -2.47
CA GLN A 213 -11.77 -20.15 -1.15
C GLN A 213 -11.51 -19.08 -0.08
N ALA A 214 -10.33 -18.43 -0.13
CA ALA A 214 -10.00 -17.30 0.76
C ALA A 214 -10.96 -16.12 0.51
N LEU A 215 -11.24 -15.81 -0.75
CA LEU A 215 -12.21 -14.78 -1.12
C LEU A 215 -13.60 -15.07 -0.57
N ASP A 216 -14.09 -16.32 -0.69
CA ASP A 216 -15.42 -16.72 -0.18
C ASP A 216 -15.52 -16.51 1.33
N VAL A 217 -14.45 -16.82 2.07
CA VAL A 217 -14.36 -16.56 3.52
C VAL A 217 -14.50 -15.07 3.83
N VAL A 218 -13.76 -14.24 3.10
CA VAL A 218 -13.75 -12.78 3.33
C VAL A 218 -15.05 -12.12 2.93
N LYS A 219 -15.71 -12.58 1.84
CA LYS A 219 -16.98 -12.04 1.35
C LYS A 219 -18.13 -12.13 2.37
N ALA A 220 -18.05 -13.04 3.34
CA ALA A 220 -18.99 -13.07 4.46
C ALA A 220 -18.96 -11.79 5.32
N TYR A 221 -17.88 -11.02 5.28
CA TYR A 221 -17.64 -9.79 6.07
C TYR A 221 -17.57 -8.54 5.19
N VAL A 222 -17.00 -8.68 3.99
CA VAL A 222 -16.81 -7.62 2.99
C VAL A 222 -17.30 -8.13 1.64
N PRO A 223 -18.61 -7.99 1.33
CA PRO A 223 -19.21 -8.53 0.10
C PRO A 223 -18.57 -8.03 -1.19
N SER A 224 -18.01 -6.82 -1.17
CA SER A 224 -17.30 -6.18 -2.28
C SER A 224 -15.85 -6.65 -2.46
N ALA A 225 -15.38 -7.62 -1.67
CA ALA A 225 -14.01 -8.13 -1.80
C ALA A 225 -13.79 -8.80 -3.16
N GLU A 226 -12.59 -8.64 -3.73
CA GLU A 226 -12.17 -9.15 -5.03
C GLU A 226 -10.76 -9.73 -4.98
N LEU A 227 -10.41 -10.53 -5.99
CA LEU A 227 -9.06 -11.02 -6.22
C LEU A 227 -8.32 -10.10 -7.20
N ARG A 228 -7.00 -9.96 -7.00
CA ARG A 228 -6.08 -9.33 -7.96
C ARG A 228 -4.89 -10.25 -8.24
N GLY A 229 -4.46 -10.30 -9.49
CA GLY A 229 -3.26 -11.04 -9.88
C GLY A 229 -3.48 -12.53 -10.17
N ILE A 230 -4.73 -12.94 -10.40
CA ILE A 230 -5.09 -14.29 -10.84
C ILE A 230 -5.71 -14.24 -12.23
#